data_cc408574a31d8f541c502c9042145baf
#
_entry.id   cc408574a31d8f541c502c9042145baf
#
_cell.length_a   1.000
_cell.length_b   1.000
_cell.length_c   1.000
_cell.angle_alpha   90.00
_cell.angle_beta   90.00
_cell.angle_gamma   90.00
#
_symmetry.space_group_name_H-M   'P 1'
#
loop_
_entity.id
_entity.type
_entity.pdbx_description
1 polymer ?
#
loop_
_entity_poly.entity_id
_entity_poly.type
_entity_poly.pdbx_seq_one_letter_code
_entity_poly.pdbx_strand_id
1 'polypeptide(L)'
;MCGIVGIISNNQVAPEIYEALLALQHRGQDACGMCTYGNQFHLRKGLGFVRDVFRDRDMLRLQGNVGIGHTRYATAGCIDFEDAQPFYVESPYGITLAHNGTLYNSSQLKEELREKDLRYVNSNSDSEVLLNLLADGLRRSKSADFFKDVTKAVRVIHRRAHGGYSIVAYVGNKGLMAFRDPYGIRPLVMGKREKGFQTEYIFASENTMFNSLGFEYVRDLEPGEVVYIDHHRQIHAKRAVKAERRPCVFEYVYFARPDSMLDRVSVYRARLRMGQNLAKN
;
A
#
# COMPACT_ATOMS: atom_id res chain seq x y z
N MET A 1 -8.33 2.70 -10.22
CA MET A 1 -8.08 2.66 -8.75
C MET A 1 -7.44 1.34 -8.41
N CYS A 2 -6.38 1.35 -7.63
CA CYS A 2 -5.60 0.14 -7.34
C CYS A 2 -6.03 -0.53 -6.04
N GLY A 3 -5.70 -1.81 -5.88
CA GLY A 3 -5.75 -2.54 -4.61
C GLY A 3 -4.33 -2.77 -4.10
N ILE A 4 -4.10 -2.51 -2.82
CA ILE A 4 -2.83 -2.81 -2.14
C ILE A 4 -3.07 -3.67 -0.93
N VAL A 5 -2.09 -4.52 -0.61
CA VAL A 5 -2.06 -5.34 0.60
C VAL A 5 -0.62 -5.48 1.09
N GLY A 6 -0.43 -5.53 2.38
CA GLY A 6 0.83 -5.90 3.01
C GLY A 6 0.59 -6.77 4.23
N ILE A 7 1.34 -7.85 4.35
CA ILE A 7 1.20 -8.83 5.43
C ILE A 7 2.56 -9.08 6.07
N ILE A 8 2.56 -9.15 7.39
CA ILE A 8 3.68 -9.65 8.18
C ILE A 8 3.18 -10.77 9.09
N SER A 9 3.72 -11.99 8.91
CA SER A 9 3.24 -13.24 9.48
C SER A 9 4.38 -14.09 10.03
N ASN A 10 4.05 -15.15 10.73
CA ASN A 10 5.02 -16.18 11.17
C ASN A 10 5.25 -17.24 10.08
N ASN A 11 4.36 -17.31 9.10
CA ASN A 11 4.40 -18.26 8.00
C ASN A 11 4.73 -17.57 6.67
N GLN A 12 4.86 -18.38 5.61
CA GLN A 12 4.96 -17.88 4.23
C GLN A 12 3.72 -17.07 3.89
N VAL A 13 3.91 -15.81 3.45
CA VAL A 13 2.80 -14.88 3.20
C VAL A 13 2.28 -14.90 1.76
N ALA A 14 3.00 -15.50 0.83
CA ALA A 14 2.60 -15.50 -0.58
C ALA A 14 1.18 -16.04 -0.82
N PRO A 15 0.75 -17.18 -0.23
CA PRO A 15 -0.61 -17.67 -0.40
C PRO A 15 -1.67 -16.69 0.12
N GLU A 16 -1.43 -16.08 1.28
CA GLU A 16 -2.37 -15.11 1.88
C GLU A 16 -2.45 -13.82 1.07
N ILE A 17 -1.32 -13.35 0.53
CA ILE A 17 -1.31 -12.18 -0.37
C ILE A 17 -2.03 -12.51 -1.68
N TYR A 18 -1.86 -13.72 -2.23
CA TYR A 18 -2.58 -14.16 -3.42
C TYR A 18 -4.10 -14.10 -3.21
N GLU A 19 -4.60 -14.68 -2.13
CA GLU A 19 -6.03 -14.63 -1.77
C GLU A 19 -6.52 -13.19 -1.55
N ALA A 20 -5.71 -12.35 -0.89
CA ALA A 20 -6.03 -10.95 -0.70
C ALA A 20 -6.12 -10.19 -2.04
N LEU A 21 -5.20 -10.45 -2.97
CA LEU A 21 -5.21 -9.84 -4.30
C LEU A 21 -6.42 -10.30 -5.14
N LEU A 22 -6.82 -11.57 -5.03
CA LEU A 22 -8.06 -12.07 -5.66
C LEU A 22 -9.28 -11.30 -5.12
N ALA A 23 -9.37 -11.11 -3.80
CA ALA A 23 -10.44 -10.33 -3.18
C ALA A 23 -10.42 -8.85 -3.59
N LEU A 24 -9.24 -8.29 -3.90
CA LEU A 24 -9.04 -6.91 -4.38
C LEU A 24 -9.06 -6.77 -5.91
N GLN A 25 -9.30 -7.86 -6.67
CA GLN A 25 -9.25 -7.85 -8.14
C GLN A 25 -10.22 -6.84 -8.77
N HIS A 26 -11.35 -6.55 -8.11
CA HIS A 26 -12.31 -5.53 -8.56
C HIS A 26 -11.71 -4.11 -8.59
N ARG A 27 -10.62 -3.86 -7.86
CA ARG A 27 -9.93 -2.56 -7.83
C ARG A 27 -8.91 -2.40 -8.95
N GLY A 28 -8.46 -3.50 -9.58
CA GLY A 28 -7.50 -3.42 -10.68
C GLY A 28 -7.37 -4.75 -11.42
N GLN A 29 -7.39 -4.69 -12.76
CA GLN A 29 -7.41 -5.87 -13.63
C GLN A 29 -6.34 -5.83 -14.73
N ASP A 30 -5.58 -4.72 -14.82
CA ASP A 30 -4.63 -4.51 -15.92
C ASP A 30 -3.26 -5.12 -15.65
N ALA A 31 -2.83 -5.12 -14.40
CA ALA A 31 -1.59 -5.74 -13.96
C ALA A 31 -1.70 -6.10 -12.48
N CYS A 32 -0.87 -7.02 -12.04
CA CYS A 32 -0.71 -7.32 -10.62
C CYS A 32 0.73 -7.73 -10.30
N GLY A 33 1.07 -7.67 -9.03
CA GLY A 33 2.38 -8.08 -8.56
C GLY A 33 2.42 -8.32 -7.06
N MET A 34 3.44 -9.06 -6.66
CA MET A 34 3.73 -9.40 -5.29
C MET A 34 5.24 -9.36 -5.06
N CYS A 35 5.64 -8.82 -3.92
CA CYS A 35 7.01 -8.90 -3.44
C CYS A 35 7.00 -9.48 -2.02
N THR A 36 7.78 -10.53 -1.80
CA THR A 36 7.95 -11.16 -0.48
C THR A 36 9.38 -11.01 0.00
N TYR A 37 9.58 -11.11 1.30
CA TYR A 37 10.87 -11.05 1.94
C TYR A 37 11.01 -12.12 3.03
N GLY A 38 12.08 -12.91 2.91
CA GLY A 38 12.60 -13.80 3.94
C GLY A 38 14.02 -13.38 4.31
N ASN A 39 15.00 -13.89 3.58
CA ASN A 39 16.40 -13.47 3.65
C ASN A 39 16.78 -12.52 2.49
N GLN A 40 15.95 -12.51 1.45
CA GLN A 40 16.10 -11.67 0.26
C GLN A 40 14.71 -11.30 -0.29
N PHE A 41 14.66 -10.32 -1.17
CA PHE A 41 13.44 -9.95 -1.86
C PHE A 41 13.14 -10.88 -3.04
N HIS A 42 11.89 -11.33 -3.12
CA HIS A 42 11.38 -12.10 -4.24
C HIS A 42 10.23 -11.32 -4.88
N LEU A 43 10.41 -10.88 -6.11
CA LEU A 43 9.45 -10.05 -6.84
C LEU A 43 8.90 -10.82 -8.05
N ARG A 44 7.57 -10.86 -8.16
CA ARG A 44 6.85 -11.30 -9.34
C ARG A 44 5.76 -10.30 -9.68
N LYS A 45 5.70 -9.85 -10.93
CA LYS A 45 4.64 -9.00 -11.46
C LYS A 45 4.33 -9.37 -12.91
N GLY A 46 3.15 -9.00 -13.38
CA GLY A 46 2.69 -9.31 -14.74
C GLY A 46 1.47 -8.51 -15.12
N LEU A 47 1.17 -8.49 -16.41
CA LEU A 47 -0.05 -7.92 -16.95
C LEU A 47 -1.19 -8.94 -16.84
N GLY A 48 -2.41 -8.46 -16.53
CA GLY A 48 -3.61 -9.26 -16.41
C GLY A 48 -4.04 -9.58 -14.99
N PHE A 49 -4.91 -10.58 -14.88
CA PHE A 49 -5.51 -10.99 -13.61
C PHE A 49 -4.53 -11.74 -12.70
N VAL A 50 -4.79 -11.68 -11.40
CA VAL A 50 -3.98 -12.34 -10.35
C VAL A 50 -3.79 -13.83 -10.67
N ARG A 51 -4.86 -14.56 -11.00
CA ARG A 51 -4.80 -16.00 -11.34
C ARG A 51 -3.95 -16.32 -12.58
N ASP A 52 -3.80 -15.37 -13.49
CA ASP A 52 -3.07 -15.59 -14.75
C ASP A 52 -1.58 -15.29 -14.59
N VAL A 53 -1.23 -14.36 -13.70
CA VAL A 53 0.14 -13.90 -13.43
C VAL A 53 0.85 -14.82 -12.43
N PHE A 54 0.16 -15.29 -11.38
CA PHE A 54 0.75 -16.14 -10.35
C PHE A 54 0.39 -17.60 -10.58
N ARG A 55 1.36 -18.38 -11.05
CA ARG A 55 1.28 -19.83 -11.23
C ARG A 55 1.97 -20.54 -10.08
N ASP A 56 1.73 -21.83 -9.90
CA ASP A 56 2.31 -22.64 -8.81
C ASP A 56 3.83 -22.45 -8.68
N ARG A 57 4.55 -22.45 -9.81
CA ARG A 57 6.01 -22.23 -9.83
C ARG A 57 6.43 -20.85 -9.28
N ASP A 58 5.59 -19.82 -9.46
CA ASP A 58 5.86 -18.47 -8.98
C ASP A 58 5.61 -18.41 -7.47
N MET A 59 4.57 -19.10 -6.98
CA MET A 59 4.26 -19.20 -5.56
C MET A 59 5.38 -19.90 -4.77
N LEU A 60 6.00 -20.93 -5.35
CA LEU A 60 7.14 -21.63 -4.74
C LEU A 60 8.39 -20.73 -4.62
N ARG A 61 8.53 -19.73 -5.47
CA ARG A 61 9.66 -18.79 -5.47
C ARG A 61 9.44 -17.57 -4.56
N LEU A 62 8.19 -17.22 -4.31
CA LEU A 62 7.82 -16.08 -3.48
C LEU A 62 7.89 -16.44 -1.98
N GLN A 63 9.10 -16.77 -1.52
CA GLN A 63 9.36 -17.17 -0.14
C GLN A 63 9.45 -15.94 0.77
N GLY A 64 9.04 -16.11 2.03
CA GLY A 64 9.19 -15.09 3.06
C GLY A 64 7.95 -14.93 3.91
N ASN A 65 8.15 -14.35 5.07
CA ASN A 65 7.13 -14.14 6.09
C ASN A 65 6.62 -12.68 6.16
N VAL A 66 7.12 -11.84 5.26
CA VAL A 66 6.63 -10.48 5.01
C VAL A 66 6.46 -10.31 3.51
N GLY A 67 5.42 -9.62 3.11
CA GLY A 67 5.24 -9.30 1.69
C GLY A 67 4.20 -8.21 1.46
N ILE A 68 4.23 -7.67 0.26
CA ILE A 68 3.27 -6.70 -0.25
C ILE A 68 2.75 -7.12 -1.61
N GLY A 69 1.51 -6.78 -1.90
CA GLY A 69 0.85 -7.08 -3.16
C GLY A 69 0.10 -5.89 -3.73
N HIS A 70 -0.14 -5.93 -5.03
CA HIS A 70 -0.79 -4.86 -5.77
C HIS A 70 -1.64 -5.41 -6.91
N THR A 71 -2.84 -4.82 -7.11
CA THR A 71 -3.65 -4.95 -8.34
C THR A 71 -3.79 -3.57 -8.97
N ARG A 72 -3.42 -3.44 -10.26
CA ARG A 72 -3.35 -2.16 -10.96
C ARG A 72 -4.59 -1.93 -11.80
N TYR A 73 -5.12 -0.72 -11.70
CA TYR A 73 -6.06 -0.13 -12.66
C TYR A 73 -5.34 1.07 -13.32
N ALA A 74 -5.05 0.98 -14.61
CA ALA A 74 -4.38 2.05 -15.35
C ALA A 74 -5.31 3.27 -15.47
N THR A 75 -4.86 4.42 -14.99
CA THR A 75 -5.64 5.67 -14.99
C THR A 75 -5.31 6.58 -16.18
N ALA A 76 -4.14 6.41 -16.79
CA ALA A 76 -3.68 7.16 -17.96
C ALA A 76 -2.62 6.36 -18.74
N GLY A 77 -2.68 6.44 -20.06
CA GLY A 77 -1.65 5.89 -20.97
C GLY A 77 -1.78 4.40 -21.26
N CYS A 78 -0.77 3.85 -21.92
CA CYS A 78 -0.67 2.43 -22.23
C CYS A 78 -0.47 1.59 -20.97
N ILE A 79 -0.97 0.36 -21.00
CA ILE A 79 -0.67 -0.64 -19.97
C ILE A 79 0.74 -1.13 -20.24
N ASP A 80 1.70 -0.65 -19.44
CA ASP A 80 3.10 -1.06 -19.54
C ASP A 80 3.47 -1.98 -18.36
N PHE A 81 4.22 -3.04 -18.66
CA PHE A 81 4.76 -3.95 -17.65
C PHE A 81 5.66 -3.21 -16.64
N GLU A 82 6.40 -2.21 -17.10
CA GLU A 82 7.32 -1.43 -16.26
C GLU A 82 6.59 -0.64 -15.17
N ASP A 83 5.36 -0.25 -15.43
CA ASP A 83 4.49 0.44 -14.47
C ASP A 83 3.81 -0.50 -13.47
N ALA A 84 3.92 -1.83 -13.65
CA ALA A 84 3.34 -2.79 -12.70
C ALA A 84 4.06 -2.71 -11.35
N GLN A 85 3.28 -2.80 -10.26
CA GLN A 85 3.76 -2.74 -8.89
C GLN A 85 3.71 -4.13 -8.25
N PRO A 86 4.48 -4.35 -7.14
CA PRO A 86 5.29 -3.40 -6.36
C PRO A 86 6.56 -2.95 -7.08
N PHE A 87 7.03 -1.75 -6.74
CA PHE A 87 8.37 -1.27 -7.10
C PHE A 87 9.40 -1.64 -6.04
N TYR A 88 10.67 -1.72 -6.46
CA TYR A 88 11.80 -2.06 -5.59
C TYR A 88 13.00 -1.16 -5.87
N VAL A 89 13.71 -0.75 -4.81
CA VAL A 89 15.03 -0.11 -4.89
C VAL A 89 15.98 -0.74 -3.88
N GLU A 90 17.25 -0.88 -4.23
CA GLU A 90 18.27 -1.52 -3.38
C GLU A 90 18.75 -0.62 -2.25
N SER A 91 18.99 0.66 -2.54
CA SER A 91 19.59 1.61 -1.60
C SER A 91 18.55 2.55 -0.98
N PRO A 92 18.62 2.81 0.36
CA PRO A 92 19.70 2.45 1.30
C PRO A 92 19.55 1.09 1.98
N TYR A 93 18.39 0.42 1.96
CA TYR A 93 18.10 -0.78 2.76
C TYR A 93 17.47 -1.93 1.99
N GLY A 94 17.28 -1.80 0.68
CA GLY A 94 16.29 -2.59 -0.03
C GLY A 94 14.88 -2.22 0.43
N ILE A 95 14.11 -1.59 -0.44
CA ILE A 95 12.76 -1.12 -0.13
C ILE A 95 11.84 -1.55 -1.25
N THR A 96 10.72 -2.18 -0.88
CA THR A 96 9.62 -2.43 -1.81
C THR A 96 8.39 -1.63 -1.42
N LEU A 97 7.61 -1.17 -2.41
CA LEU A 97 6.47 -0.28 -2.20
C LEU A 97 5.33 -0.60 -3.17
N ALA A 98 4.11 -0.63 -2.63
CA ALA A 98 2.86 -0.64 -3.35
C ALA A 98 2.03 0.60 -3.01
N HIS A 99 1.45 1.22 -4.04
CA HIS A 99 0.75 2.50 -3.97
C HIS A 99 -0.64 2.40 -4.60
N ASN A 100 -1.64 2.90 -3.90
CA ASN A 100 -2.97 3.18 -4.44
C ASN A 100 -3.22 4.68 -4.42
N GLY A 101 -3.26 5.31 -5.57
CA GLY A 101 -3.49 6.74 -5.67
C GLY A 101 -2.97 7.37 -6.96
N THR A 102 -2.83 8.69 -6.92
CA THR A 102 -2.29 9.48 -8.04
C THR A 102 -1.69 10.78 -7.52
N LEU A 103 -0.49 11.12 -8.01
CA LEU A 103 0.15 12.41 -7.79
C LEU A 103 0.00 13.30 -9.03
N TYR A 104 -0.44 14.54 -8.84
CA TYR A 104 -0.53 15.48 -9.96
C TYR A 104 0.77 16.23 -10.23
N ASN A 105 1.75 16.19 -9.31
CA ASN A 105 3.06 16.80 -9.47
C ASN A 105 4.20 15.77 -9.66
N SER A 106 3.87 14.56 -10.11
CA SER A 106 4.86 13.47 -10.28
C SER A 106 6.01 13.83 -11.23
N SER A 107 5.72 14.51 -12.35
CA SER A 107 6.74 14.95 -13.32
C SER A 107 7.75 15.92 -12.70
N GLN A 108 7.26 16.92 -11.96
CA GLN A 108 8.13 17.86 -11.22
C GLN A 108 9.01 17.12 -10.21
N LEU A 109 8.42 16.19 -9.44
CA LEU A 109 9.15 15.42 -8.44
C LEU A 109 10.20 14.50 -9.08
N LYS A 110 9.91 13.93 -10.25
CA LYS A 110 10.87 13.11 -11.01
C LYS A 110 12.10 13.93 -11.41
N GLU A 111 11.92 15.16 -11.84
CA GLU A 111 13.00 16.05 -12.17
C GLU A 111 13.82 16.48 -10.95
N GLU A 112 13.15 16.83 -9.85
CA GLU A 112 13.82 17.16 -8.58
C GLU A 112 14.64 15.98 -8.03
N LEU A 113 14.11 14.75 -8.09
CA LEU A 113 14.83 13.54 -7.70
C LEU A 113 16.09 13.34 -8.53
N ARG A 114 16.01 13.54 -9.85
CA ARG A 114 17.17 13.43 -10.75
C ARG A 114 18.24 14.47 -10.44
N GLU A 115 17.85 15.74 -10.31
CA GLU A 115 18.80 16.85 -10.21
C GLU A 115 19.35 17.07 -8.82
N LYS A 116 18.50 16.98 -7.80
CA LYS A 116 18.86 17.32 -6.41
C LYS A 116 19.21 16.10 -5.56
N ASP A 117 18.48 14.99 -5.77
CA ASP A 117 18.58 13.81 -4.93
C ASP A 117 19.45 12.71 -5.59
N LEU A 118 19.88 12.91 -6.85
CA LEU A 118 20.68 11.99 -7.66
C LEU A 118 20.03 10.61 -7.78
N ARG A 119 18.70 10.58 -7.93
CA ARG A 119 17.90 9.37 -8.08
C ARG A 119 17.20 9.36 -9.44
N TYR A 120 17.38 8.26 -10.13
CA TYR A 120 16.76 8.07 -11.44
C TYR A 120 15.46 7.29 -11.28
N VAL A 121 14.40 7.74 -11.94
CA VAL A 121 13.09 7.08 -12.01
C VAL A 121 12.91 6.59 -13.44
N ASN A 122 12.79 5.28 -13.61
CA ASN A 122 12.82 4.62 -14.91
C ASN A 122 11.43 4.50 -15.57
N SER A 123 10.38 4.28 -14.76
CA SER A 123 9.02 4.15 -15.25
C SER A 123 8.30 5.51 -15.36
N ASN A 124 7.08 5.47 -15.93
CA ASN A 124 6.18 6.63 -15.94
C ASN A 124 5.26 6.66 -14.69
N SER A 125 5.45 5.71 -13.77
CA SER A 125 4.62 5.59 -12.58
C SER A 125 5.03 6.56 -11.47
N ASP A 126 4.07 7.28 -10.93
CA ASP A 126 4.22 8.11 -9.72
C ASP A 126 4.58 7.28 -8.48
N SER A 127 4.30 5.98 -8.50
CA SER A 127 4.67 5.04 -7.44
C SER A 127 6.18 4.87 -7.29
N GLU A 128 6.92 4.85 -8.41
CA GLU A 128 8.38 4.82 -8.38
C GLU A 128 8.97 6.14 -7.86
N VAL A 129 8.31 7.27 -8.15
CA VAL A 129 8.65 8.58 -7.57
C VAL A 129 8.49 8.54 -6.05
N LEU A 130 7.36 8.03 -5.53
CA LEU A 130 7.11 7.90 -4.10
C LEU A 130 8.13 6.97 -3.42
N LEU A 131 8.48 5.85 -4.05
CA LEU A 131 9.51 4.94 -3.55
C LEU A 131 10.86 5.64 -3.44
N ASN A 132 11.26 6.40 -4.46
CA ASN A 132 12.54 7.13 -4.45
C ASN A 132 12.55 8.27 -3.43
N LEU A 133 11.43 8.96 -3.21
CA LEU A 133 11.29 9.94 -2.13
C LEU A 133 11.45 9.30 -0.75
N LEU A 134 10.83 8.12 -0.54
CA LEU A 134 10.96 7.36 0.71
C LEU A 134 12.41 6.93 0.93
N ALA A 135 13.04 6.38 -0.08
CA ALA A 135 14.43 5.93 -0.02
C ALA A 135 15.40 7.08 0.26
N ASP A 136 15.23 8.25 -0.37
CA ASP A 136 16.05 9.43 -0.07
C ASP A 136 15.82 9.96 1.34
N GLY A 137 14.56 10.02 1.78
CA GLY A 137 14.23 10.42 3.14
C GLY A 137 14.88 9.54 4.21
N LEU A 138 14.86 8.22 4.02
CA LEU A 138 15.52 7.26 4.91
C LEU A 138 17.06 7.35 4.83
N ARG A 139 17.62 7.60 3.66
CA ARG A 139 19.07 7.80 3.47
C ARG A 139 19.60 9.01 4.25
N ARG A 140 18.83 10.11 4.26
CA ARG A 140 19.19 11.37 4.94
C ARG A 140 18.98 11.34 6.45
N SER A 141 18.22 10.40 6.95
CA SER A 141 17.88 10.30 8.37
C SER A 141 18.59 9.08 8.98
N LYS A 142 19.39 9.31 10.00
CA LYS A 142 20.18 8.27 10.69
C LYS A 142 20.06 8.47 12.19
N SER A 143 18.88 8.17 12.76
CA SER A 143 18.71 8.18 14.22
C SER A 143 18.90 6.77 14.80
N ALA A 144 19.11 6.68 16.10
CA ALA A 144 19.12 5.39 16.82
C ALA A 144 17.73 4.69 16.78
N ASP A 145 16.66 5.45 16.58
CA ASP A 145 15.30 4.97 16.50
C ASP A 145 14.81 5.05 15.03
N PHE A 146 14.73 3.89 14.38
CA PHE A 146 14.33 3.81 12.97
C PHE A 146 12.92 4.33 12.71
N PHE A 147 11.99 4.21 13.67
CA PHE A 147 10.64 4.78 13.50
C PHE A 147 10.65 6.32 13.42
N LYS A 148 11.59 6.98 14.09
CA LYS A 148 11.77 8.43 13.90
C LYS A 148 12.22 8.75 12.48
N ASP A 149 13.09 7.93 11.89
CA ASP A 149 13.54 8.11 10.50
C ASP A 149 12.41 7.88 9.52
N VAL A 150 11.62 6.82 9.70
CA VAL A 150 10.38 6.57 8.93
C VAL A 150 9.43 7.77 9.02
N THR A 151 9.16 8.26 10.23
CA THR A 151 8.24 9.40 10.43
C THR A 151 8.74 10.67 9.74
N LYS A 152 10.05 10.93 9.75
CA LYS A 152 10.65 12.08 9.05
C LYS A 152 10.54 11.92 7.54
N ALA A 153 10.86 10.73 7.01
CA ALA A 153 10.76 10.45 5.57
C ALA A 153 9.32 10.60 5.06
N VAL A 154 8.34 10.04 5.76
CA VAL A 154 6.91 10.18 5.44
C VAL A 154 6.46 11.65 5.52
N ARG A 155 6.93 12.42 6.50
CA ARG A 155 6.64 13.86 6.58
C ARG A 155 7.19 14.64 5.39
N VAL A 156 8.36 14.27 4.88
CA VAL A 156 8.92 14.87 3.65
C VAL A 156 8.06 14.53 2.44
N ILE A 157 7.63 13.27 2.32
CA ILE A 157 6.69 12.85 1.26
C ILE A 157 5.42 13.70 1.33
N HIS A 158 4.77 13.80 2.50
CA HIS A 158 3.54 14.58 2.68
C HIS A 158 3.67 16.07 2.32
N ARG A 159 4.87 16.65 2.40
CA ARG A 159 5.12 18.03 2.00
C ARG A 159 5.38 18.21 0.51
N ARG A 160 6.01 17.22 -0.12
CA ARG A 160 6.45 17.28 -1.53
C ARG A 160 5.42 16.68 -2.49
N ALA A 161 4.81 15.56 -2.11
CA ALA A 161 3.87 14.83 -2.94
C ALA A 161 2.47 15.41 -2.83
N HIS A 162 1.90 15.83 -3.94
CA HIS A 162 0.58 16.41 -4.02
C HIS A 162 -0.38 15.46 -4.75
N GLY A 163 -1.42 15.01 -4.06
CA GLY A 163 -2.39 14.06 -4.56
C GLY A 163 -3.03 13.23 -3.44
N GLY A 164 -3.78 12.22 -3.82
CA GLY A 164 -4.35 11.24 -2.89
C GLY A 164 -3.60 9.92 -3.00
N TYR A 165 -3.11 9.38 -1.89
CA TYR A 165 -2.35 8.13 -1.89
C TYR A 165 -2.46 7.34 -0.59
N SER A 166 -2.45 6.02 -0.74
CA SER A 166 -2.20 5.07 0.33
C SER A 166 -1.05 4.17 -0.07
N ILE A 167 -0.16 3.91 0.86
CA ILE A 167 1.09 3.20 0.60
C ILE A 167 1.28 2.09 1.63
N VAL A 168 1.72 0.93 1.14
CA VAL A 168 2.31 -0.12 1.94
C VAL A 168 3.72 -0.35 1.43
N ALA A 169 4.71 -0.36 2.31
CA ALA A 169 6.11 -0.57 1.96
C ALA A 169 6.82 -1.45 3.00
N TYR A 170 7.80 -2.21 2.54
CA TYR A 170 8.66 -3.00 3.40
C TYR A 170 10.11 -2.59 3.22
N VAL A 171 10.81 -2.41 4.33
CA VAL A 171 12.25 -2.10 4.38
C VAL A 171 12.99 -3.34 4.88
N GLY A 172 13.94 -3.83 4.09
CA GLY A 172 14.68 -5.06 4.37
C GLY A 172 15.32 -5.07 5.75
N ASN A 173 15.06 -6.13 6.53
CA ASN A 173 15.51 -6.31 7.91
C ASN A 173 15.10 -5.19 8.89
N LYS A 174 14.15 -4.33 8.52
CA LYS A 174 13.66 -3.25 9.39
C LYS A 174 12.21 -3.45 9.76
N GLY A 175 11.30 -3.54 8.79
CA GLY A 175 9.89 -3.74 9.08
C GLY A 175 8.94 -3.32 7.96
N LEU A 176 7.66 -3.59 8.20
CA LEU A 176 6.55 -3.24 7.34
C LEU A 176 5.96 -1.90 7.76
N MET A 177 5.74 -1.00 6.82
CA MET A 177 5.09 0.28 7.07
C MET A 177 3.89 0.49 6.17
N ALA A 178 2.93 1.24 6.68
CA ALA A 178 1.78 1.70 5.93
C ALA A 178 1.50 3.16 6.27
N PHE A 179 1.17 3.99 5.27
CA PHE A 179 0.81 5.38 5.51
C PHE A 179 -0.20 5.90 4.50
N ARG A 180 -0.96 6.89 4.94
CA ARG A 180 -2.07 7.48 4.20
C ARG A 180 -1.81 8.96 3.96
N ASP A 181 -2.24 9.50 2.83
CA ASP A 181 -2.10 10.91 2.49
C ASP A 181 -2.64 11.85 3.58
N PRO A 182 -2.20 13.12 3.64
CA PRO A 182 -2.60 14.05 4.70
C PRO A 182 -4.11 14.27 4.85
N TYR A 183 -4.87 14.11 3.75
CA TYR A 183 -6.31 14.34 3.73
C TYR A 183 -7.14 13.05 3.85
N GLY A 184 -6.47 11.88 3.78
CA GLY A 184 -7.14 10.59 3.81
C GLY A 184 -8.04 10.36 2.59
N ILE A 185 -7.58 10.81 1.41
CA ILE A 185 -8.33 10.67 0.15
C ILE A 185 -8.49 9.20 -0.21
N ARG A 186 -7.39 8.41 -0.08
CA ARG A 186 -7.41 6.98 -0.38
C ARG A 186 -7.57 6.14 0.89
N PRO A 187 -8.37 5.06 0.84
CA PRO A 187 -8.57 4.20 2.01
C PRO A 187 -7.34 3.35 2.30
N LEU A 188 -7.13 3.09 3.58
CA LEU A 188 -6.14 2.13 4.06
C LEU A 188 -6.58 1.62 5.43
N VAL A 189 -6.76 0.32 5.54
CA VAL A 189 -7.25 -0.36 6.73
C VAL A 189 -6.19 -1.28 7.31
N MET A 190 -6.26 -1.52 8.63
CA MET A 190 -5.37 -2.41 9.35
C MET A 190 -6.18 -3.50 10.05
N GLY A 191 -5.68 -4.73 9.94
CA GLY A 191 -6.14 -5.89 10.71
C GLY A 191 -5.00 -6.54 11.47
N LYS A 192 -5.37 -7.36 12.44
CA LYS A 192 -4.44 -8.19 13.22
C LYS A 192 -5.02 -9.58 13.43
N ARG A 193 -4.17 -10.55 13.71
CA ARG A 193 -4.55 -11.85 14.28
C ARG A 193 -3.47 -12.32 15.23
N GLU A 194 -3.90 -13.03 16.27
CA GLU A 194 -2.98 -13.68 17.20
C GLU A 194 -2.71 -15.11 16.72
N LYS A 195 -1.43 -15.46 16.56
CA LYS A 195 -1.03 -16.81 16.16
C LYS A 195 0.16 -17.27 16.98
N GLY A 196 -0.08 -18.15 17.93
CA GLY A 196 0.92 -18.53 18.91
C GLY A 196 1.26 -17.39 19.85
N PHE A 197 2.55 -17.07 19.96
CA PHE A 197 3.06 -16.01 20.87
C PHE A 197 3.28 -14.65 20.17
N GLN A 198 2.92 -14.53 18.91
CA GLN A 198 3.16 -13.30 18.13
C GLN A 198 1.90 -12.84 17.41
N THR A 199 1.75 -11.53 17.37
CA THR A 199 0.71 -10.87 16.59
C THR A 199 1.16 -10.74 15.13
N GLU A 200 0.29 -11.09 14.21
CA GLU A 200 0.44 -10.89 12.78
C GLU A 200 -0.43 -9.72 12.32
N TYR A 201 0.01 -9.00 11.31
CA TYR A 201 -0.67 -7.79 10.86
C TYR A 201 -0.89 -7.80 9.35
N ILE A 202 -2.01 -7.19 8.95
CA ILE A 202 -2.36 -6.93 7.56
C ILE A 202 -2.73 -5.45 7.39
N PHE A 203 -2.25 -4.85 6.29
CA PHE A 203 -2.73 -3.59 5.77
C PHE A 203 -3.33 -3.81 4.39
N ALA A 204 -4.47 -3.18 4.09
CA ALA A 204 -5.10 -3.33 2.78
C ALA A 204 -5.93 -2.09 2.41
N SER A 205 -6.25 -1.96 1.12
CA SER A 205 -7.18 -0.94 0.63
C SER A 205 -8.59 -1.12 1.19
N GLU A 206 -9.02 -2.36 1.44
CA GLU A 206 -10.32 -2.75 1.97
C GLU A 206 -10.17 -3.90 2.95
N ASN A 207 -11.16 -4.10 3.82
CA ASN A 207 -11.15 -5.17 4.84
C ASN A 207 -11.90 -6.46 4.41
N THR A 208 -12.33 -6.55 3.16
CA THR A 208 -13.22 -7.62 2.67
C THR A 208 -12.64 -9.03 2.82
N MET A 209 -11.31 -9.17 2.74
CA MET A 209 -10.62 -10.46 2.89
C MET A 209 -10.18 -10.77 4.33
N PHE A 210 -10.32 -9.86 5.28
CA PHE A 210 -9.75 -10.05 6.61
C PHE A 210 -10.30 -11.30 7.31
N ASN A 211 -11.61 -11.46 7.32
CA ASN A 211 -12.25 -12.61 7.97
C ASN A 211 -11.85 -13.95 7.33
N SER A 212 -11.78 -14.03 5.99
CA SER A 212 -11.40 -15.26 5.29
C SER A 212 -9.93 -15.63 5.52
N LEU A 213 -9.05 -14.65 5.76
CA LEU A 213 -7.66 -14.85 6.13
C LEU A 213 -7.44 -14.96 7.65
N GLY A 214 -8.51 -14.91 8.44
CA GLY A 214 -8.44 -15.02 9.90
C GLY A 214 -7.93 -13.77 10.62
N PHE A 215 -7.92 -12.60 9.93
CA PHE A 215 -7.59 -11.31 10.55
C PHE A 215 -8.84 -10.62 11.08
N GLU A 216 -8.72 -10.03 12.25
CA GLU A 216 -9.70 -9.11 12.79
C GLU A 216 -9.43 -7.69 12.30
N TYR A 217 -10.47 -6.96 11.89
CA TYR A 217 -10.37 -5.54 11.58
C TYR A 217 -10.06 -4.75 12.85
N VAL A 218 -9.00 -3.97 12.82
CA VAL A 218 -8.61 -3.10 13.94
C VAL A 218 -9.14 -1.69 13.73
N ARG A 219 -8.76 -1.04 12.63
CA ARG A 219 -9.16 0.33 12.30
C ARG A 219 -8.71 0.76 10.91
N ASP A 220 -9.23 1.87 10.46
CA ASP A 220 -8.64 2.64 9.35
C ASP A 220 -7.39 3.39 9.84
N LEU A 221 -6.43 3.63 8.96
CA LEU A 221 -5.35 4.58 9.24
C LEU A 221 -5.91 6.00 9.15
N GLU A 222 -5.51 6.84 10.10
CA GLU A 222 -5.91 8.24 10.11
C GLU A 222 -5.23 9.04 8.97
N PRO A 223 -5.85 10.13 8.49
CA PRO A 223 -5.22 11.03 7.54
C PRO A 223 -3.85 11.51 8.02
N GLY A 224 -2.81 11.38 7.18
CA GLY A 224 -1.44 11.76 7.48
C GLY A 224 -0.74 10.87 8.51
N GLU A 225 -1.31 9.71 8.82
CA GLU A 225 -0.72 8.75 9.75
C GLU A 225 0.26 7.82 9.03
N VAL A 226 1.33 7.45 9.74
CA VAL A 226 2.20 6.32 9.43
C VAL A 226 2.14 5.30 10.57
N VAL A 227 1.94 4.04 10.20
CA VAL A 227 2.04 2.87 11.08
C VAL A 227 3.25 2.06 10.61
N TYR A 228 4.06 1.64 11.55
CA TYR A 228 5.27 0.85 11.31
C TYR A 228 5.31 -0.33 12.26
N ILE A 229 5.54 -1.51 11.71
CA ILE A 229 5.69 -2.76 12.45
C ILE A 229 7.14 -3.20 12.27
N ASP A 230 7.90 -3.19 13.35
CA ASP A 230 9.30 -3.55 13.33
C ASP A 230 9.53 -5.08 13.22
N HIS A 231 10.77 -5.49 13.15
CA HIS A 231 11.14 -6.91 13.06
C HIS A 231 10.83 -7.72 14.33
N HIS A 232 10.61 -7.04 15.46
CA HIS A 232 10.11 -7.65 16.72
C HIS A 232 8.58 -7.70 16.81
N ARG A 233 7.86 -7.32 15.74
CA ARG A 233 6.40 -7.21 15.69
C ARG A 233 5.82 -6.13 16.63
N GLN A 234 6.65 -5.21 17.08
CA GLN A 234 6.16 -4.05 17.83
C GLN A 234 5.54 -3.04 16.86
N ILE A 235 4.34 -2.61 17.20
CA ILE A 235 3.62 -1.61 16.40
C ILE A 235 3.92 -0.20 16.90
N HIS A 236 4.28 0.67 15.96
CA HIS A 236 4.51 2.08 16.19
C HIS A 236 3.60 2.89 15.27
N ALA A 237 2.93 3.90 15.79
CA ALA A 237 2.01 4.73 15.01
C ALA A 237 2.22 6.20 15.34
N LYS A 238 2.19 7.05 14.31
CA LYS A 238 2.31 8.50 14.48
C LYS A 238 1.64 9.25 13.35
N ARG A 239 0.91 10.28 13.69
CA ARG A 239 0.41 11.24 12.71
C ARG A 239 1.55 12.18 12.31
N ALA A 240 2.11 11.99 11.12
CA ALA A 240 3.25 12.76 10.61
C ALA A 240 2.84 14.20 10.25
N VAL A 241 1.61 14.40 9.74
CA VAL A 241 1.01 15.70 9.40
C VAL A 241 -0.47 15.67 9.79
N LYS A 242 -1.00 16.79 10.26
CA LYS A 242 -2.44 16.98 10.51
C LYS A 242 -3.04 17.83 9.41
N ALA A 243 -4.09 17.36 8.77
CA ALA A 243 -4.91 18.11 7.83
C ALA A 243 -6.40 17.77 8.01
N GLU A 244 -7.26 18.52 7.38
CA GLU A 244 -8.69 18.26 7.33
C GLU A 244 -8.97 17.00 6.48
N ARG A 245 -9.84 16.13 6.97
CA ARG A 245 -10.22 14.91 6.28
C ARG A 245 -11.06 15.19 5.04
N ARG A 246 -10.66 14.66 3.88
CA ARG A 246 -11.34 14.82 2.57
C ARG A 246 -11.39 13.50 1.82
N PRO A 247 -12.20 12.52 2.27
CA PRO A 247 -12.27 11.20 1.64
C PRO A 247 -12.85 11.30 0.24
N CYS A 248 -12.39 10.42 -0.64
CA CYS A 248 -12.91 10.33 -2.00
C CYS A 248 -14.31 9.71 -1.99
N VAL A 249 -15.32 10.45 -2.43
CA VAL A 249 -16.71 9.97 -2.50
C VAL A 249 -16.86 8.78 -3.46
N PHE A 250 -16.05 8.68 -4.50
CA PHE A 250 -16.10 7.57 -5.46
C PHE A 250 -15.74 6.21 -4.85
N GLU A 251 -15.04 6.18 -3.72
CA GLU A 251 -14.85 4.93 -2.97
C GLU A 251 -16.20 4.35 -2.52
N TYR A 252 -17.12 5.19 -2.06
CA TYR A 252 -18.46 4.77 -1.64
C TYR A 252 -19.42 4.54 -2.81
N VAL A 253 -19.33 5.34 -3.86
CA VAL A 253 -20.25 5.25 -5.01
C VAL A 253 -19.93 4.04 -5.88
N TYR A 254 -18.66 3.80 -6.15
CA TYR A 254 -18.25 2.87 -7.22
C TYR A 254 -17.15 1.88 -6.82
N PHE A 255 -16.02 2.33 -6.25
CA PHE A 255 -14.82 1.50 -6.19
C PHE A 255 -14.89 0.39 -5.16
N ALA A 256 -15.23 0.72 -3.90
CA ALA A 256 -15.20 -0.26 -2.82
C ALA A 256 -16.29 -1.31 -2.96
N ARG A 257 -16.03 -2.51 -2.51
CA ARG A 257 -17.06 -3.55 -2.42
C ARG A 257 -18.16 -3.15 -1.44
N PRO A 258 -19.42 -3.56 -1.67
CA PRO A 258 -20.53 -3.23 -0.75
C PRO A 258 -20.30 -3.72 0.68
N ASP A 259 -19.61 -4.84 0.86
CA ASP A 259 -19.29 -5.45 2.15
C ASP A 259 -18.11 -4.77 2.88
N SER A 260 -17.48 -3.75 2.27
CA SER A 260 -16.40 -3.00 2.90
C SER A 260 -16.87 -2.02 3.97
N MET A 261 -16.02 -1.84 4.96
CA MET A 261 -16.08 -0.74 5.93
C MET A 261 -14.92 0.22 5.63
N LEU A 262 -15.22 1.46 5.31
CA LEU A 262 -14.23 2.51 5.06
C LEU A 262 -14.49 3.69 5.97
N ASP A 263 -13.46 4.11 6.72
CA ASP A 263 -13.57 5.25 7.64
C ASP A 263 -14.77 5.12 8.60
N ARG A 264 -15.03 3.90 9.09
CA ARG A 264 -16.16 3.52 9.96
C ARG A 264 -17.54 3.63 9.30
N VAL A 265 -17.60 3.77 7.97
CA VAL A 265 -18.84 3.85 7.21
C VAL A 265 -19.00 2.58 6.38
N SER A 266 -20.13 1.90 6.52
CA SER A 266 -20.49 0.77 5.65
C SER A 266 -20.81 1.29 4.24
N VAL A 267 -20.08 0.78 3.25
CA VAL A 267 -20.30 1.12 1.83
C VAL A 267 -21.70 0.77 1.40
N TYR A 268 -22.23 -0.38 1.80
CA TYR A 268 -23.60 -0.79 1.51
C TYR A 268 -24.64 0.21 2.04
N ARG A 269 -24.52 0.60 3.32
CA ARG A 269 -25.44 1.59 3.92
C ARG A 269 -25.33 2.96 3.25
N ALA A 270 -24.13 3.37 2.86
CA ALA A 270 -23.92 4.62 2.13
C ALA A 270 -24.66 4.60 0.78
N ARG A 271 -24.53 3.50 0.02
CA ARG A 271 -25.25 3.32 -1.27
C ARG A 271 -26.76 3.28 -1.10
N LEU A 272 -27.28 2.60 -0.08
CA LEU A 272 -28.72 2.63 0.22
C LEU A 272 -29.23 4.05 0.46
N ARG A 273 -28.51 4.85 1.25
CA ARG A 273 -28.88 6.26 1.50
C ARG A 273 -28.82 7.12 0.25
N MET A 274 -27.81 6.91 -0.61
CA MET A 274 -27.72 7.60 -1.91
C MET A 274 -28.93 7.27 -2.79
N GLY A 275 -29.33 5.99 -2.90
CA GLY A 275 -30.51 5.56 -3.64
C GLY A 275 -31.81 6.13 -3.08
N GLN A 276 -31.97 6.13 -1.74
CA GLN A 276 -33.13 6.74 -1.10
C GLN A 276 -33.25 8.25 -1.35
N ASN A 277 -32.12 8.97 -1.37
CA ASN A 277 -32.12 10.40 -1.69
C ASN A 277 -32.42 10.65 -3.17
N LEU A 278 -31.89 9.82 -4.07
CA LEU A 278 -32.18 9.93 -5.50
C LEU A 278 -33.66 9.68 -5.81
N ALA A 279 -34.28 8.73 -5.12
CA ALA A 279 -35.70 8.40 -5.32
C ALA A 279 -36.66 9.49 -4.80
N LYS A 280 -36.22 10.47 -4.04
CA LYS A 280 -37.04 11.59 -3.54
C LYS A 280 -37.02 12.81 -4.45
N ASN A 281 -36.07 12.87 -5.38
CA ASN A 281 -35.92 13.92 -6.39
C ASN A 281 -36.44 13.45 -7.76
#